data_ccec66f4d7ea09fbf7b03ab73bb0c757
#
_entry.id   ccec66f4d7ea09fbf7b03ab73bb0c757
#
_cell.length_a   1.000
_cell.length_b   1.000
_cell.length_c   1.000
_cell.angle_alpha   90.00
_cell.angle_beta   90.00
_cell.angle_gamma   90.00
#
_symmetry.space_group_name_H-M   'P 1'
#
loop_
_entity.id
_entity.type
_entity.pdbx_description
1 polymer ?
#
loop_
_entity_poly.entity_id
_entity_poly.type
_entity_poly.pdbx_seq_one_letter_code
_entity_poly.pdbx_strand_id
1 'polypeptide(L)'
;MRDCREARFSKGKIFPHCRSHEVCKYGSSSGKQRYKCKSCLRTFTEFSKSVLSSSKLPLAHWLEYAKCMILGLSIRRAAIQFGVCVKTSVYMRHRILDSIRPYIGMGHLEGVVEMDETYFAESFKGNHVKSGFTMPRPSRKRGKEVTKRGISSEQVCVLTGLDCQGNIYAEFICKGRMKSSDLNRVLEGHIEKESILCTDSHKSYIQFVTDFGLEHKRIESGKRKTDDFYNIQRLNTFHSRLKVWMTHFKGVSTKYLVNYLYWMKWLEYFKDDKEVLKGKSMLLQTVTSQLELNIEDYWIRTALFR
;
A
#
# COMPACT_ATOMS: atom_id res chain seq x y z
N MET A 1 -18.84 -1.03 -16.69
CA MET A 1 -19.29 0.39 -16.75
C MET A 1 -20.44 0.66 -15.79
N ARG A 2 -21.53 -0.11 -15.83
CA ARG A 2 -22.68 0.08 -14.92
C ARG A 2 -22.25 0.03 -13.45
N ASP A 3 -21.61 -1.03 -13.02
CA ASP A 3 -21.15 -1.21 -11.63
C ASP A 3 -20.21 -0.11 -11.17
N CYS A 4 -19.29 0.35 -12.04
CA CYS A 4 -18.39 1.46 -11.71
C CYS A 4 -19.14 2.78 -11.48
N ARG A 5 -20.18 3.02 -12.27
CA ARG A 5 -21.04 4.20 -12.12
C ARG A 5 -21.88 4.13 -10.84
N GLU A 6 -22.48 2.97 -10.56
CA GLU A 6 -23.25 2.73 -9.34
C GLU A 6 -22.38 2.89 -8.11
N ALA A 7 -21.19 2.28 -8.09
CA ALA A 7 -20.24 2.42 -7.00
C ALA A 7 -19.77 3.88 -6.81
N ARG A 8 -19.43 4.59 -7.91
CA ARG A 8 -18.98 5.98 -7.88
C ARG A 8 -20.02 6.93 -7.31
N PHE A 9 -21.30 6.68 -7.60
CA PHE A 9 -22.41 7.53 -7.20
C PHE A 9 -23.29 6.92 -6.11
N SER A 10 -22.77 5.95 -5.34
CA SER A 10 -23.49 5.29 -4.25
C SER A 10 -23.97 6.26 -3.17
N LYS A 11 -23.22 7.35 -2.92
CA LYS A 11 -23.57 8.45 -2.00
C LYS A 11 -24.24 9.65 -2.71
N GLY A 12 -24.81 9.42 -3.91
CA GLY A 12 -25.38 10.48 -4.74
C GLY A 12 -24.38 11.06 -5.74
N LYS A 13 -24.91 11.82 -6.70
CA LYS A 13 -24.09 12.48 -7.73
C LYS A 13 -23.57 13.80 -7.20
N ILE A 14 -22.40 13.77 -6.61
CA ILE A 14 -21.72 14.95 -6.08
C ILE A 14 -20.70 15.42 -7.11
N PHE A 15 -20.72 16.72 -7.42
CA PHE A 15 -19.76 17.31 -8.34
C PHE A 15 -18.33 17.30 -7.72
N PRO A 16 -17.33 16.71 -8.37
CA PRO A 16 -16.04 16.46 -7.74
C PRO A 16 -15.17 17.69 -7.49
N HIS A 17 -15.53 18.88 -7.99
CA HIS A 17 -14.78 20.12 -7.78
C HIS A 17 -15.40 21.04 -6.74
N CYS A 18 -16.72 21.34 -6.83
CA CYS A 18 -17.40 22.26 -5.90
C CYS A 18 -18.32 21.54 -4.89
N ARG A 19 -18.36 20.20 -4.93
CA ARG A 19 -19.18 19.34 -4.06
C ARG A 19 -20.69 19.58 -4.11
N SER A 20 -21.17 20.32 -5.12
CA SER A 20 -22.62 20.56 -5.32
C SER A 20 -23.34 19.26 -5.69
N HIS A 21 -24.56 19.10 -5.18
CA HIS A 21 -25.48 18.02 -5.56
C HIS A 21 -26.34 18.35 -6.80
N GLU A 22 -26.33 19.60 -7.24
CA GLU A 22 -27.09 20.06 -8.41
C GLU A 22 -26.42 19.65 -9.71
N VAL A 23 -26.61 18.39 -10.07
CA VAL A 23 -25.96 17.75 -11.23
C VAL A 23 -26.99 17.22 -12.19
N CYS A 24 -26.85 17.55 -13.48
CA CYS A 24 -27.69 17.01 -14.55
C CYS A 24 -26.85 16.20 -15.57
N LYS A 25 -27.51 15.29 -16.31
CA LYS A 25 -26.89 14.64 -17.46
C LYS A 25 -26.61 15.67 -18.55
N TYR A 26 -25.46 15.56 -19.22
CA TYR A 26 -25.03 16.51 -20.25
C TYR A 26 -24.36 15.79 -21.41
N GLY A 27 -25.13 15.01 -22.14
CA GLY A 27 -24.66 14.27 -23.30
C GLY A 27 -23.63 13.19 -22.97
N SER A 28 -22.89 12.74 -23.97
CA SER A 28 -21.82 11.74 -23.84
C SER A 28 -20.56 12.20 -24.57
N SER A 29 -19.41 11.66 -24.17
CA SER A 29 -18.12 11.87 -24.85
C SER A 29 -17.31 10.58 -24.81
N SER A 30 -16.87 10.11 -25.97
CA SER A 30 -16.09 8.86 -26.10
C SER A 30 -16.77 7.66 -25.39
N GLY A 31 -18.09 7.51 -25.53
CA GLY A 31 -18.88 6.44 -24.91
C GLY A 31 -19.09 6.58 -23.40
N LYS A 32 -18.66 7.68 -22.78
CA LYS A 32 -18.83 7.96 -21.35
C LYS A 32 -19.93 8.99 -21.13
N GLN A 33 -20.82 8.77 -20.17
CA GLN A 33 -21.83 9.74 -19.78
C GLN A 33 -21.15 10.97 -19.19
N ARG A 34 -21.47 12.15 -19.72
CA ARG A 34 -21.08 13.43 -19.12
C ARG A 34 -22.17 13.96 -18.22
N TYR A 35 -21.75 14.65 -17.20
CA TYR A 35 -22.61 15.38 -16.25
C TYR A 35 -22.16 16.84 -16.19
N LYS A 36 -23.10 17.75 -15.94
CA LYS A 36 -22.84 19.18 -15.73
C LYS A 36 -23.32 19.58 -14.33
N CYS A 37 -22.51 20.32 -13.62
CA CYS A 37 -22.89 20.98 -12.39
C CYS A 37 -23.67 22.27 -12.73
N LYS A 38 -24.83 22.47 -12.11
CA LYS A 38 -25.61 23.69 -12.28
C LYS A 38 -25.01 24.90 -11.55
N SER A 39 -24.32 24.64 -10.43
CA SER A 39 -23.73 25.71 -9.59
C SER A 39 -22.45 26.29 -10.21
N CYS A 40 -21.48 25.46 -10.70
CA CYS A 40 -20.20 25.95 -11.24
C CYS A 40 -20.06 25.79 -12.75
N LEU A 41 -21.09 25.26 -13.44
CA LEU A 41 -21.21 25.07 -14.88
C LEU A 41 -20.18 24.13 -15.53
N ARG A 42 -19.24 23.57 -14.75
CA ARG A 42 -18.24 22.61 -15.24
C ARG A 42 -18.85 21.24 -15.49
N THR A 43 -18.21 20.48 -16.36
CA THR A 43 -18.62 19.11 -16.68
C THR A 43 -17.68 18.07 -16.10
N PHE A 44 -18.17 16.86 -15.87
CA PHE A 44 -17.41 15.73 -15.38
C PHE A 44 -17.98 14.40 -15.88
N THR A 45 -17.23 13.33 -15.71
CA THR A 45 -17.63 11.95 -15.98
C THR A 45 -17.48 11.11 -14.71
N GLU A 46 -17.91 9.86 -14.74
CA GLU A 46 -17.69 8.91 -13.64
C GLU A 46 -16.22 8.69 -13.27
N PHE A 47 -15.27 9.04 -14.16
CA PHE A 47 -13.84 8.92 -13.91
C PHE A 47 -13.15 10.23 -13.49
N SER A 48 -13.86 11.35 -13.55
CA SER A 48 -13.26 12.64 -13.16
C SER A 48 -12.76 12.62 -11.73
N LYS A 49 -11.56 13.17 -11.50
CA LYS A 49 -10.84 13.11 -10.23
C LYS A 49 -10.63 11.70 -9.66
N SER A 50 -10.54 10.71 -10.53
CA SER A 50 -10.02 9.39 -10.16
C SER A 50 -8.69 9.14 -10.88
N VAL A 51 -7.97 8.13 -10.47
CA VAL A 51 -6.72 7.72 -11.14
C VAL A 51 -6.93 7.29 -12.60
N LEU A 52 -8.17 7.14 -13.04
CA LEU A 52 -8.56 6.82 -14.42
C LEU A 52 -8.96 8.07 -15.24
N SER A 53 -8.97 9.26 -14.65
CA SER A 53 -9.50 10.48 -15.28
C SER A 53 -8.90 10.78 -16.66
N SER A 54 -7.60 10.61 -16.81
CA SER A 54 -6.86 10.89 -18.04
C SER A 54 -6.44 9.64 -18.81
N SER A 55 -7.04 8.47 -18.49
CA SER A 55 -6.68 7.23 -19.16
C SER A 55 -7.26 7.15 -20.56
N LYS A 56 -6.40 6.89 -21.55
CA LYS A 56 -6.79 6.53 -22.91
C LYS A 56 -7.12 5.03 -23.06
N LEU A 57 -6.76 4.20 -22.06
CA LEU A 57 -7.02 2.77 -22.08
C LEU A 57 -8.48 2.48 -21.72
N PRO A 58 -9.14 1.52 -22.40
CA PRO A 58 -10.47 1.05 -22.05
C PRO A 58 -10.54 0.49 -20.63
N LEU A 59 -11.70 0.58 -19.98
CA LEU A 59 -11.89 0.07 -18.62
C LEU A 59 -11.62 -1.44 -18.50
N ALA A 60 -11.90 -2.21 -19.57
CA ALA A 60 -11.61 -3.64 -19.63
C ALA A 60 -10.10 -3.92 -19.39
N HIS A 61 -9.21 -3.10 -19.95
CA HIS A 61 -7.76 -3.23 -19.73
C HIS A 61 -7.38 -3.03 -18.27
N TRP A 62 -8.06 -2.13 -17.55
CA TRP A 62 -7.82 -1.91 -16.12
C TRP A 62 -8.28 -3.10 -15.28
N LEU A 63 -9.42 -3.72 -15.64
CA LEU A 63 -9.91 -4.91 -14.98
C LEU A 63 -8.93 -6.08 -15.16
N GLU A 64 -8.51 -6.32 -16.39
CA GLU A 64 -7.56 -7.40 -16.67
C GLU A 64 -6.19 -7.13 -16.02
N TYR A 65 -5.75 -5.87 -15.98
CA TYR A 65 -4.53 -5.51 -15.27
C TYR A 65 -4.65 -5.74 -13.76
N ALA A 66 -5.81 -5.44 -13.15
CA ALA A 66 -6.08 -5.77 -11.75
C ALA A 66 -6.00 -7.29 -11.49
N LYS A 67 -6.53 -8.12 -12.40
CA LYS A 67 -6.36 -9.58 -12.32
C LYS A 67 -4.89 -10.01 -12.35
N CYS A 68 -4.09 -9.41 -13.22
CA CYS A 68 -2.63 -9.65 -13.23
C CYS A 68 -1.96 -9.28 -11.92
N MET A 69 -2.43 -8.23 -11.25
CA MET A 69 -1.93 -7.88 -9.93
C MET A 69 -2.30 -8.94 -8.90
N ILE A 70 -3.53 -9.43 -8.90
CA ILE A 70 -3.97 -10.50 -7.99
C ILE A 70 -3.11 -11.75 -8.15
N LEU A 71 -2.76 -12.11 -9.40
CA LEU A 71 -1.85 -13.21 -9.72
C LEU A 71 -0.36 -12.90 -9.39
N GLY A 72 -0.05 -11.74 -8.83
CA GLY A 72 1.31 -11.35 -8.45
C GLY A 72 2.27 -11.15 -9.64
N LEU A 73 1.77 -10.91 -10.85
CA LEU A 73 2.63 -10.72 -12.02
C LEU A 73 3.55 -9.51 -11.87
N SER A 74 4.81 -9.66 -12.28
CA SER A 74 5.74 -8.53 -12.32
C SER A 74 5.31 -7.50 -13.37
N ILE A 75 5.77 -6.24 -13.21
CA ILE A 75 5.46 -5.14 -14.17
C ILE A 75 5.82 -5.54 -15.61
N ARG A 76 6.97 -6.20 -15.83
CA ARG A 76 7.40 -6.62 -17.16
C ARG A 76 6.50 -7.71 -17.75
N ARG A 77 6.11 -8.69 -16.95
CA ARG A 77 5.19 -9.76 -17.41
C ARG A 77 3.81 -9.18 -17.73
N ALA A 78 3.28 -8.31 -16.87
CA ALA A 78 2.03 -7.62 -17.14
C ALA A 78 2.11 -6.77 -18.42
N ALA A 79 3.21 -6.05 -18.64
CA ALA A 79 3.40 -5.26 -19.86
C ALA A 79 3.34 -6.11 -21.13
N ILE A 80 4.00 -7.26 -21.14
CA ILE A 80 3.99 -8.21 -22.26
C ILE A 80 2.58 -8.75 -22.49
N GLN A 81 1.91 -9.19 -21.44
CA GLN A 81 0.55 -9.76 -21.53
C GLN A 81 -0.47 -8.77 -22.11
N PHE A 82 -0.29 -7.48 -21.86
CA PHE A 82 -1.21 -6.42 -22.34
C PHE A 82 -0.75 -5.73 -23.62
N GLY A 83 0.41 -6.07 -24.16
CA GLY A 83 0.94 -5.36 -25.31
C GLY A 83 1.19 -3.87 -25.06
N VAL A 84 1.50 -3.49 -23.81
CA VAL A 84 1.81 -2.10 -23.44
C VAL A 84 3.27 -1.94 -23.09
N CYS A 85 3.80 -0.72 -23.22
CA CYS A 85 5.17 -0.48 -22.80
C CYS A 85 5.31 -0.60 -21.27
N VAL A 86 6.52 -0.93 -20.80
CA VAL A 86 6.83 -1.09 -19.37
C VAL A 86 6.47 0.15 -18.56
N LYS A 87 6.66 1.35 -19.13
CA LYS A 87 6.29 2.62 -18.50
C LYS A 87 4.80 2.70 -18.21
N THR A 88 3.95 2.33 -19.17
CA THR A 88 2.49 2.28 -18.99
C THR A 88 2.11 1.28 -17.90
N SER A 89 2.71 0.09 -17.88
CA SER A 89 2.49 -0.92 -16.85
C SER A 89 2.88 -0.43 -15.45
N VAL A 90 3.98 0.32 -15.32
CA VAL A 90 4.37 0.98 -14.04
C VAL A 90 3.28 1.92 -13.57
N TYR A 91 2.78 2.79 -14.47
CA TYR A 91 1.73 3.77 -14.12
C TYR A 91 0.41 3.09 -13.76
N MET A 92 -0.01 2.09 -14.51
CA MET A 92 -1.23 1.34 -14.18
C MET A 92 -1.15 0.75 -12.78
N ARG A 93 -0.05 0.06 -12.47
CA ARG A 93 0.18 -0.55 -11.15
C ARG A 93 0.10 0.47 -10.03
N HIS A 94 0.91 1.52 -10.12
CA HIS A 94 0.99 2.48 -9.02
C HIS A 94 -0.27 3.31 -8.87
N ARG A 95 -1.00 3.61 -9.94
CA ARG A 95 -2.32 4.24 -9.87
C ARG A 95 -3.33 3.37 -9.12
N ILE A 96 -3.38 2.07 -9.40
CA ILE A 96 -4.24 1.14 -8.65
C ILE A 96 -3.80 1.09 -7.19
N LEU A 97 -2.51 0.91 -6.92
CA LEU A 97 -1.99 0.82 -5.55
C LEU A 97 -2.23 2.08 -4.74
N ASP A 98 -2.03 3.25 -5.32
CA ASP A 98 -2.31 4.53 -4.66
C ASP A 98 -3.81 4.70 -4.36
N SER A 99 -4.67 4.18 -5.24
CA SER A 99 -6.13 4.28 -5.06
C SER A 99 -6.68 3.33 -3.99
N ILE A 100 -6.07 2.17 -3.79
CA ILE A 100 -6.51 1.22 -2.75
C ILE A 100 -5.97 1.56 -1.36
N ARG A 101 -4.89 2.33 -1.25
CA ARG A 101 -4.29 2.73 0.04
C ARG A 101 -5.29 3.41 0.98
N PRO A 102 -6.01 4.47 0.58
CA PRO A 102 -7.00 5.10 1.46
C PRO A 102 -8.16 4.17 1.84
N TYR A 103 -8.46 3.20 0.99
CA TYR A 103 -9.51 2.21 1.24
C TYR A 103 -9.11 1.21 2.33
N ILE A 104 -7.88 0.69 2.24
CA ILE A 104 -7.33 -0.26 3.21
C ILE A 104 -7.03 0.42 4.56
N GLY A 105 -6.58 1.68 4.52
CA GLY A 105 -6.14 2.40 5.70
C GLY A 105 -4.85 1.85 6.31
N MET A 106 -4.34 2.55 7.30
CA MET A 106 -3.12 2.13 8.02
C MET A 106 -3.36 0.88 8.87
N GLY A 107 -4.58 0.67 9.31
CA GLY A 107 -4.98 -0.34 10.26
C GLY A 107 -5.13 0.24 11.67
N HIS A 108 -6.00 -0.34 12.44
CA HIS A 108 -6.16 -0.11 13.88
C HIS A 108 -6.10 -1.48 14.53
N LEU A 109 -5.32 -1.61 15.58
CA LEU A 109 -5.04 -2.88 16.25
C LEU A 109 -5.66 -2.87 17.64
N GLU A 110 -6.31 -3.97 18.01
CA GLU A 110 -7.00 -4.11 19.30
C GLU A 110 -6.85 -5.52 19.88
N GLY A 111 -7.07 -5.64 21.18
CA GLY A 111 -6.98 -6.91 21.91
C GLY A 111 -5.54 -7.42 21.97
N VAL A 112 -5.30 -8.68 21.63
CA VAL A 112 -3.94 -9.27 21.62
C VAL A 112 -3.26 -8.96 20.28
N VAL A 113 -2.21 -8.15 20.34
CA VAL A 113 -1.48 -7.64 19.18
C VAL A 113 -0.07 -8.21 19.14
N GLU A 114 0.24 -8.96 18.08
CA GLU A 114 1.60 -9.38 17.75
C GLU A 114 2.29 -8.26 16.97
N MET A 115 3.49 -7.83 17.39
CA MET A 115 4.23 -6.76 16.71
C MET A 115 5.73 -7.06 16.63
N ASP A 116 6.31 -6.80 15.45
CA ASP A 116 7.73 -7.02 15.16
C ASP A 116 8.17 -6.23 13.93
N GLU A 117 9.48 -6.08 13.72
CA GLU A 117 10.03 -5.43 12.55
C GLU A 117 10.47 -6.43 11.49
N THR A 118 10.35 -6.01 10.26
CA THR A 118 11.01 -6.67 9.14
C THR A 118 11.82 -5.67 8.32
N TYR A 119 12.94 -6.12 7.76
CA TYR A 119 13.91 -5.26 7.09
C TYR A 119 14.01 -5.58 5.62
N PHE A 120 14.05 -4.53 4.80
CA PHE A 120 14.28 -4.62 3.36
C PHE A 120 15.51 -3.81 2.97
N ALA A 121 16.30 -4.31 2.03
CA ALA A 121 17.42 -3.55 1.50
C ALA A 121 16.91 -2.27 0.80
N GLU A 122 17.52 -1.10 1.11
CA GLU A 122 17.20 0.13 0.41
C GLU A 122 17.48 0.00 -1.09
N SER A 123 16.51 0.36 -1.91
CA SER A 123 16.54 0.21 -3.36
C SER A 123 16.18 1.51 -4.08
N PHE A 124 17.04 1.92 -4.99
CA PHE A 124 16.83 3.06 -5.88
C PHE A 124 16.40 2.63 -7.29
N LYS A 125 15.87 1.42 -7.41
CA LYS A 125 15.45 0.85 -8.71
C LYS A 125 14.46 1.76 -9.43
N GLY A 126 14.70 2.01 -10.71
CA GLY A 126 13.83 2.85 -11.55
C GLY A 126 14.03 4.36 -11.37
N ASN A 127 14.96 4.80 -10.53
CA ASN A 127 15.42 6.17 -10.55
C ASN A 127 16.49 6.34 -11.65
N HIS A 128 16.43 7.45 -12.37
CA HIS A 128 17.32 7.68 -13.52
C HIS A 128 17.98 9.06 -13.41
N VAL A 129 19.22 9.17 -13.87
CA VAL A 129 19.97 10.42 -13.93
C VAL A 129 19.20 11.49 -14.75
N LYS A 130 18.51 11.07 -15.81
CA LYS A 130 17.66 11.96 -16.64
C LYS A 130 16.56 12.70 -15.88
N SER A 131 16.15 12.19 -14.70
CA SER A 131 15.18 12.83 -13.80
C SER A 131 15.84 13.58 -12.64
N GLY A 132 17.11 13.95 -12.77
CA GLY A 132 17.86 14.67 -11.73
C GLY A 132 18.28 13.83 -10.53
N PHE A 133 18.12 12.50 -10.59
CA PHE A 133 18.49 11.64 -9.50
C PHE A 133 19.99 11.34 -9.50
N THR A 134 20.65 11.66 -8.39
CA THR A 134 22.04 11.26 -8.13
C THR A 134 22.05 10.08 -7.15
N MET A 135 22.73 9.00 -7.53
CA MET A 135 22.85 7.80 -6.70
C MET A 135 23.70 8.11 -5.45
N PRO A 136 23.15 7.95 -4.22
CA PRO A 136 23.87 8.30 -2.99
C PRO A 136 24.93 7.27 -2.60
N ARG A 137 25.09 6.18 -3.33
CA ARG A 137 26.07 5.13 -3.12
C ARG A 137 26.40 4.42 -4.43
N PRO A 138 27.52 3.70 -4.53
CA PRO A 138 27.79 2.84 -5.69
C PRO A 138 26.67 1.81 -5.92
N SER A 139 26.44 1.48 -7.19
CA SER A 139 25.48 0.46 -7.57
C SER A 139 25.90 -0.89 -6.98
N ARG A 140 24.94 -1.60 -6.38
CA ARG A 140 25.19 -2.96 -5.87
C ARG A 140 25.31 -3.96 -7.00
N LYS A 141 26.26 -4.88 -6.88
CA LYS A 141 26.39 -6.01 -7.80
C LYS A 141 25.18 -6.95 -7.62
N ARG A 142 24.83 -7.66 -8.70
CA ARG A 142 23.74 -8.64 -8.68
C ARG A 142 23.95 -9.67 -7.57
N GLY A 143 22.91 -9.92 -6.76
CA GLY A 143 22.95 -10.85 -5.64
C GLY A 143 23.43 -10.27 -4.30
N LYS A 144 23.96 -9.03 -4.26
CA LYS A 144 24.32 -8.35 -3.01
C LYS A 144 23.24 -7.33 -2.62
N GLU A 145 22.53 -7.60 -1.54
CA GLU A 145 21.47 -6.70 -1.05
C GLU A 145 22.00 -5.63 -0.11
N VAL A 146 22.88 -5.98 0.79
CA VAL A 146 23.54 -5.07 1.76
C VAL A 146 25.02 -5.43 1.88
N THR A 147 25.86 -4.44 2.23
CA THR A 147 27.30 -4.63 2.42
C THR A 147 27.65 -4.87 3.87
N LYS A 148 26.88 -4.29 4.79
CA LYS A 148 27.11 -4.40 6.24
C LYS A 148 26.35 -5.60 6.82
N ARG A 149 27.01 -6.34 7.70
CA ARG A 149 26.39 -7.44 8.44
C ARG A 149 25.41 -6.89 9.49
N GLY A 150 24.28 -7.58 9.67
CA GLY A 150 23.23 -7.21 10.62
C GLY A 150 22.37 -6.02 10.17
N ILE A 151 21.66 -5.41 11.12
CA ILE A 151 20.78 -4.26 10.85
C ILE A 151 21.65 -3.01 10.68
N SER A 152 21.50 -2.36 9.54
CA SER A 152 22.30 -1.18 9.19
C SER A 152 21.46 -0.11 8.47
N SER A 153 22.01 1.09 8.31
CA SER A 153 21.39 2.17 7.53
C SER A 153 21.18 1.87 6.03
N GLU A 154 21.69 0.73 5.57
CA GLU A 154 21.42 0.24 4.19
C GLU A 154 20.06 -0.47 4.06
N GLN A 155 19.36 -0.65 5.17
CA GLN A 155 18.08 -1.31 5.24
C GLN A 155 16.99 -0.34 5.68
N VAL A 156 15.80 -0.55 5.17
CA VAL A 156 14.58 0.13 5.61
C VAL A 156 13.83 -0.78 6.57
N CYS A 157 13.44 -0.21 7.70
CA CYS A 157 12.68 -0.87 8.73
C CYS A 157 11.19 -0.72 8.43
N VAL A 158 10.48 -1.82 8.41
CA VAL A 158 9.01 -1.89 8.28
C VAL A 158 8.47 -2.48 9.57
N LEU A 159 7.69 -1.69 10.29
CA LEU A 159 6.93 -2.17 11.44
C LEU A 159 5.69 -2.89 10.95
N THR A 160 5.44 -4.05 11.52
CA THR A 160 4.25 -4.84 11.24
C THR A 160 3.56 -5.23 12.53
N GLY A 161 2.24 -5.26 12.49
CA GLY A 161 1.40 -5.71 13.59
C GLY A 161 0.22 -6.51 13.08
N LEU A 162 -0.17 -7.51 13.86
CA LEU A 162 -1.35 -8.35 13.63
C LEU A 162 -2.13 -8.48 14.93
N ASP A 163 -3.42 -8.28 14.89
CA ASP A 163 -4.29 -8.57 16.02
C ASP A 163 -5.04 -9.93 15.87
N CYS A 164 -5.80 -10.29 16.89
CA CYS A 164 -6.57 -11.53 16.87
C CYS A 164 -7.77 -11.50 15.91
N GLN A 165 -8.21 -10.31 15.50
CA GLN A 165 -9.31 -10.12 14.54
C GLN A 165 -8.85 -10.19 13.09
N GLY A 166 -7.52 -10.18 12.83
CA GLY A 166 -6.94 -10.23 11.51
C GLY A 166 -6.66 -8.85 10.91
N ASN A 167 -6.74 -7.77 11.72
CA ASN A 167 -6.28 -6.48 11.29
C ASN A 167 -4.76 -6.48 11.13
N ILE A 168 -4.28 -5.81 10.08
CA ILE A 168 -2.87 -5.77 9.72
C ILE A 168 -2.40 -4.32 9.74
N TYR A 169 -1.36 -4.05 10.51
CA TYR A 169 -0.56 -2.84 10.43
C TYR A 169 0.74 -3.17 9.68
N ALA A 170 1.14 -2.36 8.69
CA ALA A 170 2.40 -2.54 7.97
C ALA A 170 2.83 -1.20 7.39
N GLU A 171 3.80 -0.54 8.04
CA GLU A 171 4.29 0.78 7.64
C GLU A 171 5.83 0.85 7.66
N PHE A 172 6.36 1.63 6.73
CA PHE A 172 7.75 2.03 6.75
C PHE A 172 7.97 3.06 7.87
N ILE A 173 8.97 2.86 8.72
CA ILE A 173 9.21 3.75 9.86
C ILE A 173 10.56 4.46 9.85
N CYS A 174 11.66 3.78 9.56
CA CYS A 174 12.99 4.38 9.59
C CYS A 174 13.99 3.62 8.71
N LYS A 175 15.21 4.15 8.62
CA LYS A 175 16.37 3.43 8.10
C LYS A 175 17.18 2.84 9.27
N GLY A 176 17.58 1.57 9.10
CA GLY A 176 18.35 0.87 10.14
C GLY A 176 17.50 0.51 11.34
N ARG A 177 18.12 0.53 12.52
CA ARG A 177 17.48 0.10 13.76
C ARG A 177 16.46 1.13 14.24
N MET A 178 15.28 0.67 14.57
CA MET A 178 14.18 1.43 15.13
C MET A 178 14.48 1.96 16.54
N LYS A 179 13.94 3.14 16.88
CA LYS A 179 13.95 3.75 18.22
C LYS A 179 12.52 3.81 18.77
N SER A 180 12.37 4.00 20.08
CA SER A 180 11.05 4.19 20.72
C SER A 180 10.28 5.39 20.17
N SER A 181 11.00 6.50 19.89
CA SER A 181 10.38 7.68 19.26
C SER A 181 9.79 7.41 17.87
N ASP A 182 10.34 6.46 17.13
CA ASP A 182 9.78 6.04 15.83
C ASP A 182 8.47 5.29 16.03
N LEU A 183 8.38 4.43 17.07
CA LEU A 183 7.13 3.73 17.44
C LEU A 183 6.04 4.70 17.84
N ASN A 184 6.34 5.62 18.77
CA ASN A 184 5.38 6.63 19.24
C ASN A 184 4.77 7.38 18.05
N ARG A 185 5.60 7.85 17.13
CA ARG A 185 5.18 8.62 15.95
C ARG A 185 4.24 7.86 15.00
N VAL A 186 4.43 6.54 14.86
CA VAL A 186 3.71 5.76 13.84
C VAL A 186 2.54 4.95 14.41
N LEU A 187 2.54 4.66 15.71
CA LEU A 187 1.49 3.86 16.35
C LEU A 187 0.45 4.73 17.08
N GLU A 188 0.71 6.02 17.29
CA GLU A 188 -0.26 6.90 17.90
C GLU A 188 -1.58 6.90 17.10
N GLY A 189 -2.69 6.56 17.78
CA GLY A 189 -4.02 6.42 17.17
C GLY A 189 -4.23 5.13 16.34
N HIS A 190 -3.26 4.21 16.33
CA HIS A 190 -3.34 2.95 15.58
C HIS A 190 -3.35 1.70 16.46
N ILE A 191 -3.24 1.86 17.76
CA ILE A 191 -3.35 0.78 18.73
C ILE A 191 -4.30 1.20 19.86
N GLU A 192 -5.21 0.30 20.24
CA GLU A 192 -6.14 0.55 21.35
C GLU A 192 -5.41 0.48 22.69
N LYS A 193 -5.76 1.39 23.62
CA LYS A 193 -5.09 1.54 24.92
C LYS A 193 -5.17 0.30 25.83
N GLU A 194 -6.21 -0.50 25.67
CA GLU A 194 -6.42 -1.72 26.45
C GLU A 194 -5.80 -2.96 25.78
N SER A 195 -5.02 -2.79 24.73
CA SER A 195 -4.38 -3.89 24.00
C SER A 195 -3.23 -4.50 24.78
N ILE A 196 -3.06 -5.83 24.61
CA ILE A 196 -1.93 -6.59 25.10
C ILE A 196 -0.92 -6.72 23.96
N LEU A 197 0.25 -6.11 24.13
CA LEU A 197 1.26 -6.11 23.08
C LEU A 197 2.24 -7.29 23.27
N CYS A 198 2.27 -8.19 22.28
CA CYS A 198 3.22 -9.30 22.20
C CYS A 198 4.37 -8.93 21.26
N THR A 199 5.60 -8.82 21.78
CA THR A 199 6.79 -8.49 20.98
C THR A 199 7.98 -9.32 21.40
N ASP A 200 9.08 -9.21 20.64
CA ASP A 200 10.37 -9.61 21.14
C ASP A 200 10.82 -8.71 22.31
N SER A 201 11.97 -9.02 22.90
CA SER A 201 12.50 -8.27 24.05
C SER A 201 13.28 -7.00 23.67
N HIS A 202 13.02 -6.40 22.50
CA HIS A 202 13.74 -5.20 22.06
C HIS A 202 13.37 -3.98 22.91
N LYS A 203 14.39 -3.22 23.34
CA LYS A 203 14.25 -2.10 24.29
C LYS A 203 13.28 -1.00 23.84
N SER A 204 13.15 -0.77 22.53
CA SER A 204 12.23 0.25 21.99
C SER A 204 10.77 -0.03 22.31
N TYR A 205 10.36 -1.32 22.36
CA TYR A 205 9.00 -1.69 22.75
C TYR A 205 8.75 -1.49 24.24
N ILE A 206 9.75 -1.75 25.07
CA ILE A 206 9.61 -1.57 26.54
C ILE A 206 9.26 -0.11 26.85
N GLN A 207 10.00 0.83 26.25
CA GLN A 207 9.75 2.26 26.44
C GLN A 207 8.37 2.67 25.88
N PHE A 208 8.04 2.21 24.66
CA PHE A 208 6.76 2.49 24.03
C PHE A 208 5.57 2.04 24.89
N VAL A 209 5.63 0.80 25.39
CA VAL A 209 4.57 0.24 26.25
C VAL A 209 4.40 1.05 27.52
N THR A 210 5.50 1.49 28.15
CA THR A 210 5.46 2.34 29.35
C THR A 210 4.81 3.69 29.05
N ASP A 211 5.20 4.33 27.94
CA ASP A 211 4.70 5.62 27.52
C ASP A 211 3.18 5.61 27.22
N PHE A 212 2.69 4.49 26.68
CA PHE A 212 1.26 4.33 26.28
C PHE A 212 0.40 3.60 27.32
N GLY A 213 1.01 3.05 28.37
CA GLY A 213 0.29 2.32 29.44
C GLY A 213 -0.32 1.01 28.97
N LEU A 214 0.32 0.31 28.00
CA LEU A 214 -0.13 -0.96 27.47
C LEU A 214 0.34 -2.14 28.33
N GLU A 215 -0.37 -3.25 28.29
CA GLU A 215 0.13 -4.53 28.82
C GLU A 215 1.14 -5.13 27.85
N HIS A 216 2.30 -5.58 28.34
CA HIS A 216 3.39 -6.11 27.53
C HIS A 216 3.72 -7.57 27.82
N LYS A 217 3.56 -8.43 26.83
CA LYS A 217 4.00 -9.82 26.85
C LYS A 217 5.27 -9.95 26.01
N ARG A 218 6.42 -9.99 26.69
CA ARG A 218 7.75 -10.10 26.04
C ARG A 218 8.08 -11.56 25.77
N ILE A 219 8.47 -11.86 24.56
CA ILE A 219 8.92 -13.18 24.14
C ILE A 219 10.45 -13.18 24.16
N GLU A 220 11.01 -13.99 25.05
CA GLU A 220 12.46 -14.07 25.21
C GLU A 220 13.14 -14.68 23.99
N SER A 221 14.35 -14.21 23.70
CA SER A 221 15.15 -14.73 22.59
C SER A 221 15.36 -16.25 22.73
N GLY A 222 15.12 -16.97 21.64
CA GLY A 222 15.17 -18.44 21.61
C GLY A 222 13.89 -19.15 22.04
N LYS A 223 12.93 -18.45 22.63
CA LYS A 223 11.57 -18.96 22.87
C LYS A 223 10.63 -18.55 21.75
N ARG A 224 9.62 -19.38 21.50
CA ARG A 224 8.59 -19.07 20.48
C ARG A 224 7.33 -18.44 21.06
N LYS A 225 7.15 -18.55 22.39
CA LYS A 225 5.98 -18.08 23.14
C LYS A 225 6.37 -17.79 24.59
N THR A 226 5.63 -16.92 25.26
CA THR A 226 5.79 -16.61 26.68
C THR A 226 5.07 -17.68 27.53
N ASP A 227 3.88 -18.02 27.10
CA ASP A 227 3.02 -19.10 27.59
C ASP A 227 2.28 -19.72 26.40
N ASP A 228 1.31 -20.59 26.64
CA ASP A 228 0.58 -21.25 25.54
C ASP A 228 -0.27 -20.30 24.71
N PHE A 229 -0.52 -19.08 25.17
CA PHE A 229 -1.44 -18.14 24.55
C PHE A 229 -0.73 -17.00 23.79
N TYR A 230 0.33 -16.43 24.38
CA TYR A 230 1.01 -15.25 23.82
C TYR A 230 2.23 -15.63 22.99
N ASN A 231 2.22 -15.26 21.72
CA ASN A 231 3.29 -15.58 20.79
C ASN A 231 3.37 -14.53 19.65
N ILE A 232 4.37 -14.65 18.77
CA ILE A 232 4.52 -13.84 17.54
C ILE A 232 4.60 -14.73 16.28
N GLN A 233 4.02 -15.93 16.34
CA GLN A 233 4.17 -16.90 15.25
C GLN A 233 3.36 -16.53 14.01
N ARG A 234 2.16 -15.97 14.18
CA ARG A 234 1.32 -15.51 13.06
C ARG A 234 2.03 -14.39 12.32
N LEU A 235 2.62 -13.45 13.05
CA LEU A 235 3.38 -12.35 12.49
C LEU A 235 4.64 -12.85 11.77
N ASN A 236 5.38 -13.78 12.34
CA ASN A 236 6.53 -14.41 11.69
C ASN A 236 6.14 -15.13 10.40
N THR A 237 4.99 -15.78 10.37
CA THR A 237 4.42 -16.39 9.17
C THR A 237 4.08 -15.32 8.12
N PHE A 238 3.48 -14.20 8.53
CA PHE A 238 3.22 -13.06 7.66
C PHE A 238 4.51 -12.49 7.08
N HIS A 239 5.56 -12.29 7.89
CA HIS A 239 6.88 -11.85 7.43
C HIS A 239 7.47 -12.77 6.37
N SER A 240 7.40 -14.08 6.59
CA SER A 240 7.89 -15.07 5.64
C SER A 240 7.16 -14.98 4.31
N ARG A 241 5.82 -14.91 4.33
CA ARG A 241 4.99 -14.73 3.14
C ARG A 241 5.29 -13.41 2.43
N LEU A 242 5.38 -12.30 3.17
CA LEU A 242 5.71 -11.00 2.62
C LEU A 242 7.08 -11.00 1.92
N LYS A 243 8.10 -11.57 2.55
CA LYS A 243 9.45 -11.65 1.98
C LYS A 243 9.46 -12.51 0.71
N VAL A 244 8.87 -13.69 0.72
CA VAL A 244 8.76 -14.57 -0.44
C VAL A 244 8.02 -13.87 -1.58
N TRP A 245 6.88 -13.26 -1.30
CA TRP A 245 6.08 -12.52 -2.27
C TRP A 245 6.86 -11.34 -2.89
N MET A 246 7.60 -10.60 -2.08
CA MET A 246 8.45 -9.49 -2.56
C MET A 246 9.55 -9.96 -3.53
N THR A 247 10.04 -11.19 -3.42
CA THR A 247 11.08 -11.72 -4.34
C THR A 247 10.59 -11.83 -5.79
N HIS A 248 9.29 -12.01 -6.03
CA HIS A 248 8.70 -12.08 -7.38
C HIS A 248 8.95 -10.81 -8.20
N PHE A 249 9.11 -9.65 -7.54
CA PHE A 249 9.31 -8.37 -8.20
C PHE A 249 10.78 -8.06 -8.51
N LYS A 250 11.71 -8.94 -8.06
CA LYS A 250 13.16 -8.79 -8.28
C LYS A 250 13.68 -7.41 -7.84
N GLY A 251 13.23 -6.98 -6.68
CA GLY A 251 13.52 -5.68 -6.08
C GLY A 251 12.48 -4.61 -6.39
N VAL A 252 12.01 -3.95 -5.34
CA VAL A 252 11.08 -2.83 -5.35
C VAL A 252 11.83 -1.57 -4.95
N SER A 253 11.61 -0.46 -5.63
CA SER A 253 12.17 0.83 -5.21
C SER A 253 11.61 1.22 -3.85
N THR A 254 12.47 1.71 -2.95
CA THR A 254 12.06 2.14 -1.60
C THR A 254 10.94 3.19 -1.64
N LYS A 255 10.93 4.07 -2.63
CA LYS A 255 9.85 5.07 -2.82
C LYS A 255 8.46 4.46 -3.09
N TYR A 256 8.41 3.19 -3.47
CA TYR A 256 7.17 2.46 -3.72
C TYR A 256 6.92 1.32 -2.72
N LEU A 257 7.81 1.12 -1.75
CA LEU A 257 7.72 0.02 -0.79
C LEU A 257 6.36 0.00 -0.09
N VAL A 258 5.92 1.15 0.41
CA VAL A 258 4.62 1.28 1.09
C VAL A 258 3.46 0.81 0.20
N ASN A 259 3.47 1.13 -1.08
CA ASN A 259 2.44 0.65 -2.02
C ASN A 259 2.38 -0.88 -2.09
N TYR A 260 3.53 -1.56 -2.01
CA TYR A 260 3.58 -3.02 -2.00
C TYR A 260 3.14 -3.60 -0.66
N LEU A 261 3.44 -2.94 0.46
CA LEU A 261 2.92 -3.33 1.77
C LEU A 261 1.38 -3.28 1.79
N TYR A 262 0.79 -2.20 1.29
CA TYR A 262 -0.67 -2.08 1.17
C TYR A 262 -1.27 -3.08 0.18
N TRP A 263 -0.55 -3.41 -0.89
CA TRP A 263 -0.99 -4.46 -1.80
C TRP A 263 -1.00 -5.83 -1.11
N MET A 264 0.02 -6.17 -0.32
CA MET A 264 0.03 -7.40 0.48
C MET A 264 -1.11 -7.43 1.50
N LYS A 265 -1.34 -6.32 2.23
CA LYS A 265 -2.50 -6.19 3.13
C LYS A 265 -3.81 -6.44 2.38
N TRP A 266 -3.97 -5.83 1.22
CA TRP A 266 -5.17 -6.02 0.39
C TRP A 266 -5.37 -7.50 0.02
N LEU A 267 -4.32 -8.18 -0.40
CA LEU A 267 -4.37 -9.61 -0.73
C LEU A 267 -4.74 -10.48 0.47
N GLU A 268 -4.25 -10.14 1.66
CA GLU A 268 -4.59 -10.85 2.90
C GLU A 268 -6.07 -10.62 3.29
N TYR A 269 -6.57 -9.40 3.21
CA TYR A 269 -7.97 -9.10 3.55
C TYR A 269 -8.97 -9.77 2.59
N PHE A 270 -8.63 -9.91 1.34
CA PHE A 270 -9.48 -10.53 0.33
C PHE A 270 -9.05 -11.96 -0.03
N LYS A 271 -8.22 -12.63 0.81
CA LYS A 271 -7.64 -13.95 0.46
C LYS A 271 -8.69 -15.00 0.14
N ASP A 272 -9.83 -14.98 0.84
CA ASP A 272 -10.89 -15.99 0.75
C ASP A 272 -11.87 -15.71 -0.41
N ASP A 273 -11.82 -14.55 -1.03
CA ASP A 273 -12.64 -14.19 -2.17
C ASP A 273 -12.19 -14.93 -3.45
N LYS A 274 -13.14 -15.19 -4.36
CA LYS A 274 -12.82 -15.70 -5.70
C LYS A 274 -12.02 -14.66 -6.51
N GLU A 275 -11.07 -15.10 -7.32
CA GLU A 275 -10.18 -14.21 -8.11
C GLU A 275 -10.93 -13.20 -8.97
N VAL A 276 -12.06 -13.61 -9.57
CA VAL A 276 -12.92 -12.72 -10.37
C VAL A 276 -13.47 -11.59 -9.52
N LEU A 277 -13.92 -11.89 -8.30
CA LEU A 277 -14.44 -10.90 -7.35
C LEU A 277 -13.33 -9.97 -6.87
N LYS A 278 -12.15 -10.50 -6.55
CA LYS A 278 -10.96 -9.71 -6.22
C LYS A 278 -10.65 -8.67 -7.30
N GLY A 279 -10.60 -9.09 -8.58
CA GLY A 279 -10.35 -8.17 -9.70
C GLY A 279 -11.40 -7.07 -9.82
N LYS A 280 -12.67 -7.44 -9.67
CA LYS A 280 -13.78 -6.48 -9.67
C LYS A 280 -13.70 -5.51 -8.49
N SER A 281 -13.46 -5.99 -7.27
CA SER A 281 -13.33 -5.17 -6.06
C SER A 281 -12.18 -4.18 -6.18
N MET A 282 -11.00 -4.62 -6.62
CA MET A 282 -9.84 -3.75 -6.83
C MET A 282 -10.14 -2.65 -7.86
N LEU A 283 -10.81 -2.98 -8.96
CA LEU A 283 -11.20 -1.99 -9.96
C LEU A 283 -12.24 -1.00 -9.42
N LEU A 284 -13.25 -1.46 -8.69
CA LEU A 284 -14.27 -0.58 -8.10
C LEU A 284 -13.65 0.40 -7.11
N GLN A 285 -12.77 -0.05 -6.23
CA GLN A 285 -12.01 0.80 -5.33
C GLN A 285 -11.17 1.83 -6.09
N THR A 286 -10.55 1.42 -7.20
CA THR A 286 -9.77 2.30 -8.07
C THR A 286 -10.62 3.40 -8.70
N VAL A 287 -11.82 3.08 -9.14
CA VAL A 287 -12.75 4.05 -9.76
C VAL A 287 -13.37 4.99 -8.73
N THR A 288 -13.69 4.49 -7.54
CA THR A 288 -14.33 5.29 -6.48
C THR A 288 -13.34 6.20 -5.75
N SER A 289 -12.06 5.89 -5.77
CA SER A 289 -11.01 6.73 -5.20
C SER A 289 -11.03 8.14 -5.81
N GLN A 290 -11.04 9.17 -4.96
CA GLN A 290 -10.94 10.57 -5.38
C GLN A 290 -9.48 11.05 -5.39
N LEU A 291 -8.64 10.30 -6.07
CA LEU A 291 -7.21 10.54 -6.17
C LEU A 291 -6.85 10.89 -7.63
N GLU A 292 -6.43 12.11 -7.86
CA GLU A 292 -5.94 12.56 -9.16
C GLU A 292 -4.40 12.60 -9.13
N LEU A 293 -3.77 11.74 -9.90
CA LEU A 293 -2.32 11.64 -10.01
C LEU A 293 -1.89 11.74 -11.46
N ASN A 294 -0.97 12.64 -11.71
CA ASN A 294 -0.32 12.84 -13.00
C ASN A 294 0.96 11.98 -13.11
N ILE A 295 1.48 11.87 -14.32
CA ILE A 295 2.72 11.14 -14.58
C ILE A 295 3.91 11.77 -13.83
N GLU A 296 3.93 13.07 -13.71
CA GLU A 296 4.98 13.86 -13.04
C GLU A 296 5.05 13.53 -11.54
N ASP A 297 3.90 13.29 -10.89
CA ASP A 297 3.84 12.90 -9.47
C ASP A 297 4.65 11.63 -9.18
N TYR A 298 4.73 10.71 -10.14
CA TYR A 298 5.53 9.48 -10.02
C TYR A 298 7.03 9.74 -10.24
N TRP A 299 7.40 10.75 -10.99
CA TRP A 299 8.80 11.08 -11.23
C TRP A 299 9.44 11.75 -10.02
N ILE A 300 8.73 12.70 -9.41
CA ILE A 300 9.20 13.45 -8.24
C ILE A 300 9.01 12.71 -6.93
N ARG A 301 8.28 11.58 -6.94
CA ARG A 301 8.05 10.79 -5.73
C ARG A 301 9.36 10.38 -5.10
N THR A 302 9.54 10.76 -3.84
CA THR A 302 10.66 10.36 -2.99
C THR A 302 10.26 9.21 -2.06
N ALA A 303 11.25 8.52 -1.49
CA ALA A 303 10.99 7.62 -0.37
C ALA A 303 10.54 8.48 0.82
N LEU A 304 9.45 8.08 1.46
CA LEU A 304 8.94 8.77 2.65
C LEU A 304 9.82 8.41 3.86
N PHE A 305 10.99 9.02 3.94
CA PHE A 305 11.72 9.08 5.20
C PHE A 305 11.08 10.22 6.00
N ARG A 306 10.10 9.90 6.78
CA ARG A 306 9.47 10.86 7.69
C ARG A 306 10.14 10.79 9.07
#